data_817b4170df6a1fdb488754511da3b0ea
#
_entry.id   817b4170df6a1fdb488754511da3b0ea
#
_cell.length_a   1.000
_cell.length_b   1.000
_cell.length_c   1.000
_cell.angle_alpha   90.00
_cell.angle_beta   90.00
_cell.angle_gamma   90.00
#
_symmetry.space_group_name_H-M   'P 1'
#
loop_
_entity.id
_entity.type
_entity.pdbx_description
1 polymer ?
#
loop_
_entity_poly.entity_id
_entity_poly.type
_entity_poly.pdbx_seq_one_letter_code
_entity_poly.pdbx_strand_id
1 'polypeptide(L)'
;MIRFSTLDVEMPPIDPQRDKAWIEAVAQGYGKTIGELYYYFCSDDKLLEINKERLGHDFYTDIVTFPLTDCETILSSEFCISVDRIKENAVSFGRSYESELHRVIIHGVLHLIGFDDHTDEDEKEMREKEEEALSLLFN
;
A
#
# COMPACT_ATOMS: atom_id res chain seq x y z
N MET A 1 9.79 7.75 -9.57
CA MET A 1 10.35 8.02 -8.23
C MET A 1 9.46 7.45 -7.15
N ILE A 2 10.04 6.75 -6.19
CA ILE A 2 9.30 6.23 -5.03
C ILE A 2 9.92 6.85 -3.78
N ARG A 3 9.07 7.37 -2.89
CA ARG A 3 9.54 8.00 -1.65
C ARG A 3 8.73 7.50 -0.46
N PHE A 4 9.43 7.16 0.61
CA PHE A 4 8.84 6.76 1.89
C PHE A 4 9.08 7.87 2.90
N SER A 5 8.02 8.32 3.56
CA SER A 5 8.06 9.41 4.55
C SER A 5 7.15 9.09 5.72
N THR A 6 7.32 9.82 6.81
CA THR A 6 6.46 9.68 8.00
C THR A 6 5.79 11.02 8.32
N LEU A 7 4.62 10.98 8.93
CA LEU A 7 3.91 12.18 9.37
C LEU A 7 4.03 12.38 10.89
N ASP A 8 3.62 11.38 11.68
CA ASP A 8 3.61 11.48 13.15
C ASP A 8 4.07 10.20 13.84
N VAL A 9 4.81 9.35 13.12
CA VAL A 9 5.30 8.06 13.63
C VAL A 9 6.75 7.87 13.21
N GLU A 10 7.41 6.87 13.81
CA GLU A 10 8.73 6.45 13.35
C GLU A 10 8.60 5.65 12.05
N MET A 11 9.68 5.64 11.26
CA MET A 11 9.71 4.86 10.01
C MET A 11 9.54 3.37 10.33
N PRO A 12 8.54 2.71 9.70
CA PRO A 12 8.38 1.27 9.87
C PRO A 12 9.52 0.50 9.20
N PRO A 13 9.58 -0.85 9.31
CA PRO A 13 10.71 -1.63 8.80
C PRO A 13 10.76 -1.68 7.26
N ILE A 14 11.15 -0.56 6.66
CA ILE A 14 11.34 -0.37 5.22
C ILE A 14 12.84 -0.49 4.92
N ASP A 15 13.16 -1.22 3.88
CA ASP A 15 14.47 -1.18 3.23
C ASP A 15 14.29 -0.41 1.93
N PRO A 16 14.61 0.89 1.90
CA PRO A 16 14.24 1.74 0.75
C PRO A 16 14.75 1.22 -0.59
N GLN A 17 15.99 0.80 -0.66
CA GLN A 17 16.58 0.32 -1.92
C GLN A 17 15.91 -0.97 -2.39
N ARG A 18 15.77 -1.94 -1.51
CA ARG A 18 15.13 -3.23 -1.82
C ARG A 18 13.66 -3.03 -2.19
N ASP A 19 12.94 -2.27 -1.38
CA ASP A 19 11.50 -2.14 -1.53
C ASP A 19 11.11 -1.32 -2.75
N LYS A 20 11.89 -0.31 -3.10
CA LYS A 20 11.68 0.45 -4.36
C LYS A 20 11.87 -0.44 -5.58
N ALA A 21 12.95 -1.23 -5.60
CA ALA A 21 13.21 -2.16 -6.70
C ALA A 21 12.10 -3.22 -6.81
N TRP A 22 11.61 -3.69 -5.68
CA TRP A 22 10.52 -4.64 -5.63
C TRP A 22 9.22 -4.07 -6.21
N ILE A 23 8.83 -2.88 -5.81
CA ILE A 23 7.62 -2.22 -6.31
C ILE A 23 7.73 -2.02 -7.84
N GLU A 24 8.87 -1.56 -8.31
CA GLU A 24 9.11 -1.38 -9.76
C GLU A 24 9.02 -2.71 -10.51
N ALA A 25 9.58 -3.78 -9.96
CA ALA A 25 9.54 -5.10 -10.58
C ALA A 25 8.10 -5.64 -10.67
N VAL A 26 7.31 -5.45 -9.62
CA VAL A 26 5.90 -5.86 -9.63
C VAL A 26 5.13 -5.10 -10.70
N ALA A 27 5.29 -3.79 -10.77
CA ALA A 27 4.62 -2.96 -11.79
C ALA A 27 5.01 -3.39 -13.21
N GLN A 28 6.30 -3.64 -13.46
CA GLN A 28 6.78 -4.08 -14.77
C GLN A 28 6.16 -5.42 -15.16
N GLY A 29 5.94 -6.32 -14.23
CA GLY A 29 5.28 -7.60 -14.48
C GLY A 29 3.88 -7.45 -15.06
N TYR A 30 3.24 -6.32 -14.83
CA TYR A 30 1.91 -6.00 -15.39
C TYR A 30 1.99 -5.00 -16.55
N GLY A 31 3.19 -4.73 -17.05
CA GLY A 31 3.37 -3.80 -18.17
C GLY A 31 3.23 -2.32 -17.78
N LYS A 32 3.41 -2.00 -16.50
CA LYS A 32 3.26 -0.63 -15.99
C LYS A 32 4.60 -0.03 -15.64
N THR A 33 4.68 1.29 -15.69
CA THR A 33 5.84 2.06 -15.29
C THR A 33 5.49 2.90 -14.07
N ILE A 34 6.41 3.00 -13.11
CA ILE A 34 6.22 3.85 -11.95
C ILE A 34 6.60 5.29 -12.33
N GLY A 35 5.66 6.21 -12.13
CA GLY A 35 5.92 7.65 -12.22
C GLY A 35 6.38 8.17 -10.87
N GLU A 36 5.44 8.67 -10.07
CA GLU A 36 5.72 9.21 -8.73
C GLU A 36 4.83 8.52 -7.70
N LEU A 37 5.42 7.74 -6.80
CA LEU A 37 4.71 7.12 -5.67
C LEU A 37 5.26 7.70 -4.37
N TYR A 38 4.38 8.26 -3.57
CA TYR A 38 4.71 8.83 -2.27
C TYR A 38 3.95 8.08 -1.19
N TYR A 39 4.69 7.43 -0.29
CA TYR A 39 4.12 6.71 0.85
C TYR A 39 4.31 7.54 2.11
N TYR A 40 3.22 7.83 2.79
CA TYR A 40 3.21 8.55 4.07
C TYR A 40 2.72 7.62 5.16
N PHE A 41 3.59 7.29 6.10
CA PHE A 41 3.25 6.45 7.24
C PHE A 41 2.80 7.34 8.40
N CYS A 42 1.73 6.95 9.05
CA CYS A 42 1.13 7.77 10.10
C CYS A 42 0.44 6.90 11.16
N SER A 43 -0.07 7.53 12.20
CA SER A 43 -0.89 6.89 13.21
C SER A 43 -2.32 6.65 12.70
N ASP A 44 -3.05 5.80 13.41
CA ASP A 44 -4.46 5.52 13.15
C ASP A 44 -5.30 6.80 13.22
N ASP A 45 -5.07 7.63 14.23
CA ASP A 45 -5.81 8.89 14.40
C ASP A 45 -5.49 9.90 13.29
N LYS A 46 -4.23 9.97 12.88
CA LYS A 46 -3.82 10.85 11.77
C LYS A 46 -4.46 10.43 10.47
N LEU A 47 -4.51 9.13 10.20
CA LEU A 47 -5.15 8.63 8.98
C LEU A 47 -6.65 8.88 8.99
N LEU A 48 -7.30 8.72 10.14
CA LEU A 48 -8.73 9.04 10.29
C LEU A 48 -8.99 10.52 9.98
N GLU A 49 -8.13 11.42 10.50
CA GLU A 49 -8.23 12.86 10.22
C GLU A 49 -8.13 13.15 8.73
N ILE A 50 -7.16 12.55 8.04
CA ILE A 50 -6.96 12.70 6.60
C ILE A 50 -8.18 12.16 5.84
N ASN A 51 -8.69 11.01 6.24
CA ASN A 51 -9.85 10.38 5.61
C ASN A 51 -11.10 11.26 5.71
N LYS A 52 -11.32 11.87 6.87
CA LYS A 52 -12.43 12.81 7.09
C LYS A 52 -12.28 14.07 6.24
N GLU A 53 -11.11 14.70 6.28
CA GLU A 53 -10.86 15.98 5.63
C GLU A 53 -10.86 15.88 4.10
N ARG A 54 -10.26 14.82 3.55
CA ARG A 54 -10.04 14.72 2.10
C ARG A 54 -11.08 13.89 1.38
N LEU A 55 -11.69 12.91 2.03
CA LEU A 55 -12.65 11.99 1.41
C LEU A 55 -14.04 12.07 2.05
N GLY A 56 -14.20 12.77 3.16
CA GLY A 56 -15.45 12.83 3.89
C GLY A 56 -15.83 11.51 4.57
N HIS A 57 -14.89 10.61 4.74
CA HIS A 57 -15.09 9.30 5.35
C HIS A 57 -14.72 9.35 6.83
N ASP A 58 -15.62 8.95 7.72
CA ASP A 58 -15.41 8.95 9.17
C ASP A 58 -15.27 7.50 9.67
N PHE A 59 -14.23 6.81 9.21
CA PHE A 59 -13.94 5.45 9.67
C PHE A 59 -12.44 5.17 9.57
N TYR A 60 -11.97 4.25 10.42
CA TYR A 60 -10.57 3.79 10.40
C TYR A 60 -10.33 2.84 9.23
N THR A 61 -9.15 2.95 8.63
CA THR A 61 -8.70 2.08 7.56
C THR A 61 -7.18 1.92 7.65
N ASP A 62 -6.63 0.97 6.91
CA ASP A 62 -5.18 0.75 6.87
C ASP A 62 -4.47 1.62 5.83
N ILE A 63 -5.12 1.91 4.71
CA ILE A 63 -4.52 2.69 3.61
C ILE A 63 -5.57 3.57 2.95
N VAL A 64 -5.13 4.77 2.55
CA VAL A 64 -5.92 5.68 1.71
C VAL A 64 -5.06 6.03 0.49
N THR A 65 -5.67 5.98 -0.69
CA THR A 65 -4.99 6.19 -1.97
C THR A 65 -5.49 7.48 -2.63
N PHE A 66 -4.54 8.33 -3.04
CA PHE A 66 -4.83 9.58 -3.78
C PHE A 66 -4.09 9.53 -5.12
N PRO A 67 -4.74 9.01 -6.18
CA PRO A 67 -4.10 8.94 -7.50
C PRO A 67 -3.70 10.32 -8.01
N LEU A 68 -2.53 10.41 -8.65
CA LEU A 68 -2.00 11.66 -9.21
C LEU A 68 -2.14 11.73 -10.72
N THR A 69 -2.51 10.63 -11.36
CA THR A 69 -2.74 10.57 -12.81
C THR A 69 -3.81 9.53 -13.12
N ASP A 70 -4.48 9.69 -14.23
CA ASP A 70 -5.40 8.70 -14.78
C ASP A 70 -4.78 7.90 -15.95
N CYS A 71 -3.49 8.09 -16.20
CA CYS A 71 -2.77 7.37 -17.24
C CYS A 71 -2.68 5.88 -16.88
N GLU A 72 -3.18 5.02 -17.76
CA GLU A 72 -3.26 3.58 -17.48
C GLU A 72 -1.90 2.88 -17.44
N THR A 73 -0.89 3.44 -18.10
CA THR A 73 0.44 2.80 -18.20
C THR A 73 1.43 3.32 -17.19
N ILE A 74 1.15 4.47 -16.55
CA ILE A 74 2.02 5.09 -15.56
C ILE A 74 1.30 5.15 -14.23
N LEU A 75 1.92 4.58 -13.19
CA LEU A 75 1.35 4.57 -11.84
C LEU A 75 1.94 5.73 -11.04
N SER A 76 1.08 6.66 -10.65
CA SER A 76 1.46 7.80 -9.80
C SER A 76 0.37 8.02 -8.76
N SER A 77 0.78 8.09 -7.50
CA SER A 77 -0.17 8.22 -6.39
C SER A 77 0.53 8.67 -5.11
N GLU A 78 -0.26 9.25 -4.22
CA GLU A 78 0.09 9.35 -2.82
C GLU A 78 -0.68 8.25 -2.07
N PHE A 79 -0.02 7.65 -1.08
CA PHE A 79 -0.64 6.67 -0.18
C PHE A 79 -0.40 7.12 1.25
N CYS A 80 -1.44 7.10 2.06
CA CYS A 80 -1.33 7.30 3.50
C CYS A 80 -1.65 5.97 4.19
N ILE A 81 -0.74 5.49 5.03
CA ILE A 81 -0.82 4.16 5.62
C ILE A 81 -0.71 4.28 7.14
N SER A 82 -1.67 3.69 7.87
CA SER A 82 -1.65 3.63 9.33
C SER A 82 -0.79 2.47 9.81
N VAL A 83 0.34 2.79 10.47
CA VAL A 83 1.21 1.76 11.05
C VAL A 83 0.54 1.06 12.22
N ASP A 84 -0.33 1.76 12.96
CA ASP A 84 -1.09 1.17 14.07
C ASP A 84 -2.03 0.08 13.57
N ARG A 85 -2.74 0.36 12.47
CA ARG A 85 -3.66 -0.60 11.86
C ARG A 85 -2.91 -1.81 11.31
N ILE A 86 -1.75 -1.59 10.71
CA ILE A 86 -0.91 -2.69 10.21
C ILE A 86 -0.47 -3.61 11.35
N LYS A 87 -0.03 -3.04 12.47
CA LYS A 87 0.37 -3.84 13.65
C LYS A 87 -0.78 -4.67 14.17
N GLU A 88 -1.95 -4.07 14.27
CA GLU A 88 -3.16 -4.76 14.73
C GLU A 88 -3.57 -5.89 13.77
N ASN A 89 -3.56 -5.62 12.47
CA ASN A 89 -3.87 -6.61 11.45
C ASN A 89 -2.87 -7.76 11.43
N ALA A 90 -1.59 -7.47 11.63
CA ALA A 90 -0.55 -8.50 11.70
C ALA A 90 -0.84 -9.49 12.83
N VAL A 91 -1.19 -9.00 14.00
CA VAL A 91 -1.57 -9.85 15.14
C VAL A 91 -2.82 -10.67 14.81
N SER A 92 -3.85 -10.03 14.26
CA SER A 92 -5.11 -10.69 13.94
C SER A 92 -4.97 -11.79 12.90
N PHE A 93 -4.07 -11.62 11.93
CA PHE A 93 -3.89 -12.57 10.84
C PHE A 93 -2.72 -13.54 11.05
N GLY A 94 -2.04 -13.45 12.20
CA GLY A 94 -0.90 -14.31 12.49
C GLY A 94 0.31 -14.07 11.57
N ARG A 95 0.51 -12.83 11.14
CA ARG A 95 1.62 -12.42 10.27
C ARG A 95 2.62 -11.57 11.04
N SER A 96 3.86 -11.48 10.54
CA SER A 96 4.82 -10.52 11.08
C SER A 96 4.40 -9.10 10.69
N TYR A 97 4.85 -8.12 11.45
CA TYR A 97 4.64 -6.72 11.13
C TYR A 97 5.22 -6.38 9.75
N GLU A 98 6.45 -6.83 9.49
CA GLU A 98 7.10 -6.59 8.20
C GLU A 98 6.30 -7.18 7.02
N SER A 99 5.80 -8.39 7.16
CA SER A 99 5.00 -9.05 6.11
C SER A 99 3.69 -8.31 5.84
N GLU A 100 2.99 -7.93 6.89
CA GLU A 100 1.72 -7.20 6.75
C GLU A 100 1.94 -5.79 6.19
N LEU A 101 3.01 -5.12 6.60
CA LEU A 101 3.39 -3.81 6.06
C LEU A 101 3.59 -3.87 4.54
N HIS A 102 4.35 -4.85 4.07
CA HIS A 102 4.62 -4.99 2.64
C HIS A 102 3.38 -5.44 1.86
N ARG A 103 2.51 -6.23 2.48
CA ARG A 103 1.22 -6.58 1.88
C ARG A 103 0.38 -5.33 1.60
N VAL A 104 0.30 -4.42 2.56
CA VAL A 104 -0.46 -3.17 2.40
C VAL A 104 0.21 -2.24 1.39
N ILE A 105 1.54 -2.15 1.41
CA ILE A 105 2.27 -1.35 0.43
C ILE A 105 1.94 -1.80 -1.01
N ILE A 106 1.99 -3.09 -1.27
CA ILE A 106 1.75 -3.60 -2.62
C ILE A 106 0.25 -3.61 -2.97
N HIS A 107 -0.62 -3.73 -1.98
CA HIS A 107 -2.07 -3.65 -2.17
C HIS A 107 -2.46 -2.34 -2.88
N GLY A 108 -1.90 -1.21 -2.44
CA GLY A 108 -2.15 0.08 -3.07
C GLY A 108 -1.72 0.11 -4.54
N VAL A 109 -0.57 -0.46 -4.85
CA VAL A 109 -0.06 -0.55 -6.21
C VAL A 109 -0.96 -1.43 -7.07
N LEU A 110 -1.41 -2.57 -6.54
CA LEU A 110 -2.32 -3.46 -7.26
C LEU A 110 -3.66 -2.79 -7.58
N HIS A 111 -4.16 -1.97 -6.68
CA HIS A 111 -5.35 -1.15 -6.95
C HIS A 111 -5.13 -0.20 -8.13
N LEU A 112 -3.97 0.47 -8.20
CA LEU A 112 -3.64 1.34 -9.31
C LEU A 112 -3.56 0.59 -10.63
N ILE A 113 -3.13 -0.68 -10.59
CA ILE A 113 -3.04 -1.54 -11.78
C ILE A 113 -4.44 -1.92 -12.27
N GLY A 114 -5.42 -2.00 -11.37
CA GLY A 114 -6.80 -2.30 -11.74
C GLY A 114 -7.44 -3.44 -10.97
N PHE A 115 -6.76 -4.01 -9.98
CA PHE A 115 -7.37 -5.04 -9.13
C PHE A 115 -8.26 -4.38 -8.07
N ASP A 116 -9.44 -4.92 -7.89
CA ASP A 116 -10.43 -4.42 -6.92
C ASP A 116 -10.55 -5.34 -5.71
N ASP A 117 -11.34 -4.89 -4.74
CA ASP A 117 -11.68 -5.68 -3.54
C ASP A 117 -13.16 -5.49 -3.13
N HIS A 118 -14.03 -5.21 -4.11
CA HIS A 118 -15.45 -4.93 -3.87
C HIS A 118 -16.30 -6.18 -3.72
N THR A 119 -15.96 -7.27 -4.40
CA THR A 119 -16.68 -8.54 -4.31
C THR A 119 -15.80 -9.60 -3.67
N ASP A 120 -16.39 -10.72 -3.26
CA ASP A 120 -15.63 -11.85 -2.69
C ASP A 120 -14.61 -12.40 -3.70
N GLU A 121 -14.97 -12.45 -4.97
CA GLU A 121 -14.07 -12.89 -6.03
C GLU A 121 -12.92 -11.89 -6.22
N ASP A 122 -13.22 -10.60 -6.19
CA ASP A 122 -12.21 -9.55 -6.30
C ASP A 122 -11.23 -9.59 -5.12
N GLU A 123 -11.74 -9.78 -3.91
CA GLU A 123 -10.91 -9.91 -2.70
C GLU A 123 -9.98 -11.12 -2.79
N LYS A 124 -10.50 -12.23 -3.28
CA LYS A 124 -9.72 -13.45 -3.46
C LYS A 124 -8.59 -13.24 -4.46
N GLU A 125 -8.91 -12.63 -5.62
CA GLU A 125 -7.92 -12.33 -6.64
C GLU A 125 -6.86 -11.35 -6.12
N MET A 126 -7.29 -10.29 -5.43
CA MET A 126 -6.37 -9.33 -4.82
C MET A 126 -5.41 -10.02 -3.86
N ARG A 127 -5.93 -10.90 -3.01
CA ARG A 127 -5.11 -11.63 -2.04
C ARG A 127 -4.09 -12.54 -2.74
N GLU A 128 -4.50 -13.21 -3.82
CA GLU A 128 -3.60 -14.05 -4.62
C GLU A 128 -2.48 -13.20 -5.23
N LYS A 129 -2.80 -12.02 -5.76
CA LYS A 129 -1.81 -11.12 -6.34
C LYS A 129 -0.88 -10.51 -5.29
N GLU A 130 -1.40 -10.22 -4.11
CA GLU A 130 -0.57 -9.80 -2.97
C GLU A 130 0.44 -10.90 -2.60
N GLU A 131 -0.02 -12.15 -2.50
CA GLU A 131 0.86 -13.27 -2.16
C GLU A 131 1.92 -13.53 -3.23
N GLU A 132 1.55 -13.44 -4.51
CA GLU A 132 2.51 -13.54 -5.60
C GLU A 132 3.61 -12.47 -5.50
N ALA A 133 3.20 -11.22 -5.23
CA ALA A 133 4.14 -10.11 -5.08
C ALA A 133 5.04 -10.29 -3.86
N LEU A 134 4.47 -10.73 -2.74
CA LEU A 134 5.25 -10.97 -1.51
C LEU A 134 6.25 -12.10 -1.68
N SER A 135 5.95 -13.10 -2.51
CA SER A 135 6.88 -14.21 -2.77
C SER A 135 8.15 -13.75 -3.49
N LEU A 136 8.13 -12.62 -4.18
CA LEU A 136 9.31 -12.04 -4.81
C LEU A 136 10.23 -11.38 -3.79
N LEU A 137 9.71 -11.05 -2.62
CA LEU A 137 10.43 -10.33 -1.57
C LEU A 137 10.81 -11.22 -0.39
N PHE A 138 9.89 -12.09 0.03
CA PHE A 138 10.05 -12.99 1.18
C PHE A 138 9.98 -14.45 0.72
N ASN A 139 11.09 -14.99 0.35
CA ASN A 139 11.16 -16.40 -0.07
C ASN A 139 11.37 -17.32 1.11
#